data_6a52cd5de3dcbcd55735a84c77a1cbb0
#
_entry.id   6a52cd5de3dcbcd55735a84c77a1cbb0
#
_cell.length_a   1.000
_cell.length_b   1.000
_cell.length_c   1.000
_cell.angle_alpha   90.00
_cell.angle_beta   90.00
_cell.angle_gamma   90.00
#
_symmetry.space_group_name_H-M   'P 1'
#
loop_
_entity.id
_entity.type
_entity.pdbx_description
1 polymer ?
#
loop_
_entity_poly.entity_id
_entity_poly.type
_entity_poly.pdbx_seq_one_letter_code
_entity_poly.pdbx_strand_id
1 'polypeptide(L)'
;DCLVMDGRNDVDERILDLIGNGTPVIFYDNGWPGLPVDRVLVENRAASFRAVTHLLDIGHSRIAVLTGNITDWTGRERFEGYRQAMLGRGIEINPDYVLDTHWSETDAYSGMLRLLSLPEPPTALYCCNYNMAVGALRLLREHGLRVPDDLSLVSFDDVPLFQLHDTGITAVAQPVAKIAARIGSIMASRLSERGFNHEPHTITLNCDIILRGSTRRLITTGAR
;
A
#
# COMPACT_ATOMS: atom_id res chain seq x y z
N ASP A 1 -28.20 14.55 4.98
CA ASP A 1 -26.74 14.67 4.90
C ASP A 1 -26.11 13.28 4.93
N CYS A 2 -24.86 13.15 4.44
CA CYS A 2 -24.07 11.92 4.44
C CYS A 2 -22.62 12.29 4.74
N LEU A 3 -21.92 11.50 5.55
CA LEU A 3 -20.50 11.69 5.85
C LEU A 3 -19.68 10.68 5.03
N VAL A 4 -18.69 11.17 4.29
CA VAL A 4 -17.69 10.34 3.60
C VAL A 4 -16.33 10.65 4.19
N MET A 5 -15.61 9.65 4.66
CA MET A 5 -14.33 9.85 5.30
C MET A 5 -13.40 8.64 5.17
N ASP A 6 -12.13 8.86 5.38
CA ASP A 6 -11.17 7.79 5.61
C ASP A 6 -11.52 7.04 6.90
N GLY A 7 -11.62 5.73 6.82
CA GLY A 7 -11.93 4.86 7.95
C GLY A 7 -10.73 4.71 8.88
N ARG A 8 -10.66 5.49 9.95
CA ARG A 8 -9.58 5.41 10.95
C ARG A 8 -9.91 4.46 12.09
N ASN A 9 -8.86 4.03 12.80
CA ASN A 9 -8.98 3.15 13.97
C ASN A 9 -9.53 3.90 15.20
N ASP A 10 -9.33 5.20 15.28
CA ASP A 10 -9.74 6.12 16.35
C ASP A 10 -10.98 6.90 15.92
N VAL A 11 -12.10 6.21 15.85
CA VAL A 11 -13.37 6.88 15.52
C VAL A 11 -13.80 7.75 16.70
N ASP A 12 -13.86 9.07 16.45
CA ASP A 12 -14.30 10.09 17.40
C ASP A 12 -15.76 9.81 17.85
N GLU A 13 -16.08 10.08 19.12
CA GLU A 13 -17.43 9.96 19.67
C GLU A 13 -18.48 10.69 18.81
N ARG A 14 -18.12 11.82 18.21
CA ARG A 14 -19.00 12.56 17.29
C ARG A 14 -19.42 11.76 16.07
N ILE A 15 -18.56 10.88 15.57
CA ILE A 15 -18.88 9.99 14.43
C ILE A 15 -19.79 8.88 14.90
N LEU A 16 -19.57 8.34 16.10
CA LEU A 16 -20.47 7.36 16.72
C LEU A 16 -21.87 7.95 16.94
N ASP A 17 -21.96 9.21 17.38
CA ASP A 17 -23.21 9.93 17.51
C ASP A 17 -23.93 10.13 16.18
N LEU A 18 -23.20 10.48 15.10
CA LEU A 18 -23.78 10.59 13.76
C LEU A 18 -24.34 9.24 13.28
N ILE A 19 -23.59 8.16 13.47
CA ILE A 19 -24.05 6.81 13.14
C ILE A 19 -25.29 6.45 13.98
N GLY A 20 -25.25 6.69 15.29
CA GLY A 20 -26.36 6.42 16.21
C GLY A 20 -27.63 7.21 15.90
N ASN A 21 -27.48 8.43 15.35
CA ASN A 21 -28.59 9.28 14.90
C ASN A 21 -29.04 8.96 13.47
N GLY A 22 -28.49 7.89 12.84
CA GLY A 22 -28.91 7.42 11.54
C GLY A 22 -28.36 8.24 10.36
N THR A 23 -27.32 9.06 10.57
CA THR A 23 -26.62 9.72 9.46
C THR A 23 -25.84 8.66 8.68
N PRO A 24 -26.04 8.50 7.36
CA PRO A 24 -25.24 7.60 6.55
C PRO A 24 -23.76 7.98 6.61
N VAL A 25 -22.91 7.00 6.92
CA VAL A 25 -21.46 7.17 6.97
C VAL A 25 -20.83 6.16 6.01
N ILE A 26 -19.95 6.64 5.15
CA ILE A 26 -19.22 5.83 4.17
C ILE A 26 -17.73 5.96 4.46
N PHE A 27 -17.09 4.84 4.77
CA PHE A 27 -15.64 4.76 4.90
C PHE A 27 -15.00 4.37 3.57
N TYR A 28 -13.87 4.95 3.26
CA TYR A 28 -13.02 4.51 2.16
C TYR A 28 -11.58 4.26 2.65
N ASP A 29 -10.77 3.61 1.82
CA ASP A 29 -9.36 3.24 2.05
C ASP A 29 -9.14 2.29 3.22
N ASN A 30 -9.62 2.61 4.42
CA ASN A 30 -9.42 1.83 5.63
C ASN A 30 -10.69 1.06 6.03
N GLY A 31 -10.53 -0.25 6.26
CA GLY A 31 -11.62 -1.20 6.49
C GLY A 31 -11.90 -1.51 7.96
N TRP A 32 -11.78 -0.56 8.88
CA TRP A 32 -11.99 -0.82 10.30
C TRP A 32 -13.28 -1.59 10.59
N PRO A 33 -13.20 -2.79 11.18
CA PRO A 33 -14.37 -3.62 11.48
C PRO A 33 -15.17 -3.07 12.70
N GLY A 34 -16.41 -3.52 12.83
CA GLY A 34 -17.21 -3.31 14.04
C GLY A 34 -18.17 -2.12 14.01
N LEU A 35 -18.09 -1.23 13.00
CA LEU A 35 -19.06 -0.16 12.85
C LEU A 35 -20.07 -0.47 11.73
N PRO A 36 -21.36 -0.10 11.91
CA PRO A 36 -22.41 -0.30 10.92
C PRO A 36 -22.37 0.79 9.85
N VAL A 37 -21.27 0.84 9.08
CA VAL A 37 -21.03 1.84 8.02
C VAL A 37 -20.74 1.18 6.70
N ASP A 38 -21.09 1.83 5.61
CA ASP A 38 -20.69 1.38 4.26
C ASP A 38 -19.18 1.55 4.07
N ARG A 39 -18.58 0.65 3.26
CA ARG A 39 -17.13 0.69 2.99
C ARG A 39 -16.84 0.52 1.51
N VAL A 40 -15.93 1.34 1.02
CA VAL A 40 -15.35 1.17 -0.32
C VAL A 40 -13.85 1.00 -0.18
N LEU A 41 -13.38 -0.21 -0.34
CA LEU A 41 -12.01 -0.63 -0.09
C LEU A 41 -11.34 -1.09 -1.38
N VAL A 42 -10.01 -1.26 -1.31
CA VAL A 42 -9.24 -1.97 -2.32
C VAL A 42 -8.67 -3.27 -1.74
N GLU A 43 -8.31 -4.19 -2.61
CA GLU A 43 -7.72 -5.49 -2.24
C GLU A 43 -6.25 -5.36 -1.77
N ASN A 44 -6.01 -4.55 -0.72
CA ASN A 44 -4.67 -4.22 -0.24
C ASN A 44 -3.73 -5.43 -0.13
N ARG A 45 -4.20 -6.50 0.53
CA ARG A 45 -3.40 -7.74 0.73
C ARG A 45 -3.08 -8.44 -0.59
N ALA A 46 -4.09 -8.67 -1.43
CA ALA A 46 -3.90 -9.38 -2.68
C ALA A 46 -3.05 -8.58 -3.68
N ALA A 47 -3.23 -7.26 -3.73
CA ALA A 47 -2.43 -6.38 -4.57
C ALA A 47 -0.96 -6.34 -4.13
N SER A 48 -0.70 -6.24 -2.82
CA SER A 48 0.65 -6.29 -2.26
C SER A 48 1.32 -7.66 -2.49
N PHE A 49 0.55 -8.75 -2.32
CA PHE A 49 1.03 -10.09 -2.65
C PHE A 49 1.50 -10.18 -4.11
N ARG A 50 0.71 -9.67 -5.06
CA ARG A 50 1.10 -9.68 -6.48
C ARG A 50 2.32 -8.79 -6.76
N ALA A 51 2.40 -7.62 -6.13
CA ALA A 51 3.54 -6.71 -6.28
C ALA A 51 4.86 -7.35 -5.81
N VAL A 52 4.85 -8.02 -4.66
CA VAL A 52 6.03 -8.70 -4.13
C VAL A 52 6.32 -9.99 -4.91
N THR A 53 5.30 -10.72 -5.34
CA THR A 53 5.46 -11.88 -6.22
C THR A 53 6.17 -11.51 -7.53
N HIS A 54 5.87 -10.34 -8.11
CA HIS A 54 6.60 -9.85 -9.28
C HIS A 54 8.11 -9.75 -9.00
N LEU A 55 8.54 -9.20 -7.86
CA LEU A 55 9.96 -9.14 -7.48
C LEU A 55 10.57 -10.53 -7.29
N LEU A 56 9.83 -11.45 -6.67
CA LEU A 56 10.26 -12.84 -6.50
C LEU A 56 10.43 -13.56 -7.84
N ASP A 57 9.50 -13.36 -8.79
CA ASP A 57 9.51 -14.00 -10.12
C ASP A 57 10.68 -13.54 -11.00
N ILE A 58 11.19 -12.35 -10.75
CA ILE A 58 12.40 -11.84 -11.42
C ILE A 58 13.69 -12.13 -10.64
N GLY A 59 13.61 -12.97 -9.59
CA GLY A 59 14.76 -13.58 -8.91
C GLY A 59 15.23 -12.90 -7.63
N HIS A 60 14.53 -11.88 -7.14
CA HIS A 60 14.88 -11.28 -5.86
C HIS A 60 14.41 -12.16 -4.69
N SER A 61 15.30 -12.37 -3.71
CA SER A 61 15.00 -13.04 -2.44
C SER A 61 15.25 -12.13 -1.23
N ARG A 62 16.15 -11.15 -1.36
CA ARG A 62 16.38 -10.12 -0.35
C ARG A 62 15.53 -8.89 -0.69
N ILE A 63 14.27 -8.92 -0.28
CA ILE A 63 13.29 -7.87 -0.53
C ILE A 63 12.97 -7.17 0.78
N ALA A 64 13.31 -5.89 0.90
CA ALA A 64 12.90 -5.08 2.05
C ALA A 64 11.51 -4.48 1.82
N VAL A 65 10.83 -4.18 2.92
CA VAL A 65 9.53 -3.51 2.92
C VAL A 65 9.56 -2.27 3.82
N LEU A 66 9.10 -1.13 3.26
CA LEU A 66 8.75 0.04 4.06
C LEU A 66 7.25 -0.01 4.31
N THR A 67 6.89 -0.23 5.57
CA THR A 67 5.50 -0.31 5.99
C THR A 67 5.02 1.03 6.52
N GLY A 68 3.70 1.24 6.44
CA GLY A 68 3.05 2.21 7.30
C GLY A 68 2.79 1.60 8.68
N ASN A 69 2.07 2.33 9.50
CA ASN A 69 1.68 1.83 10.82
C ASN A 69 0.90 0.51 10.68
N ILE A 70 1.47 -0.59 11.15
CA ILE A 70 0.86 -1.93 11.08
C ILE A 70 -0.34 -2.09 12.03
N THR A 71 -0.59 -1.14 12.93
CA THR A 71 -1.83 -1.09 13.72
C THR A 71 -3.00 -0.59 12.87
N ASP A 72 -2.74 0.13 11.77
CA ASP A 72 -3.76 0.52 10.81
C ASP A 72 -4.17 -0.68 9.96
N TRP A 73 -5.44 -0.75 9.59
CA TRP A 73 -5.94 -1.84 8.75
C TRP A 73 -5.20 -1.91 7.41
N THR A 74 -5.04 -0.79 6.72
CA THR A 74 -4.35 -0.70 5.41
C THR A 74 -2.89 -1.12 5.51
N GLY A 75 -2.15 -0.63 6.53
CA GLY A 75 -0.75 -0.99 6.77
C GLY A 75 -0.59 -2.48 7.03
N ARG A 76 -1.43 -3.04 7.89
CA ARG A 76 -1.46 -4.47 8.19
C ARG A 76 -1.75 -5.33 6.97
N GLU A 77 -2.76 -4.96 6.17
CA GLU A 77 -3.13 -5.73 4.97
C GLU A 77 -2.02 -5.72 3.91
N ARG A 78 -1.38 -4.56 3.67
CA ARG A 78 -0.28 -4.46 2.71
C ARG A 78 0.95 -5.23 3.18
N PHE A 79 1.28 -5.14 4.47
CA PHE A 79 2.37 -5.93 5.06
C PHE A 79 2.08 -7.43 5.02
N GLU A 80 0.84 -7.84 5.32
CA GLU A 80 0.45 -9.25 5.25
C GLU A 80 0.56 -9.81 3.82
N GLY A 81 0.26 -9.00 2.80
CA GLY A 81 0.50 -9.37 1.40
C GLY A 81 1.97 -9.63 1.09
N TYR A 82 2.88 -8.76 1.56
CA TYR A 82 4.32 -8.99 1.49
C TYR A 82 4.72 -10.29 2.19
N ARG A 83 4.27 -10.47 3.44
CA ARG A 83 4.58 -11.63 4.26
C ARG A 83 4.15 -12.94 3.57
N GLN A 84 2.95 -12.99 3.03
CA GLN A 84 2.43 -14.17 2.34
C GLN A 84 3.22 -14.48 1.06
N ALA A 85 3.64 -13.47 0.30
CA ALA A 85 4.45 -13.68 -0.90
C ALA A 85 5.82 -14.27 -0.57
N MET A 86 6.52 -13.72 0.43
CA MET A 86 7.82 -14.22 0.88
C MET A 86 7.73 -15.67 1.40
N LEU A 87 6.84 -15.91 2.35
CA LEU A 87 6.67 -17.24 2.96
C LEU A 87 6.15 -18.28 1.94
N GLY A 88 5.32 -17.89 0.99
CA GLY A 88 4.84 -18.75 -0.08
C GLY A 88 5.94 -19.26 -1.02
N ARG A 89 7.12 -18.62 -1.01
CA ARG A 89 8.34 -19.07 -1.72
C ARG A 89 9.36 -19.71 -0.78
N GLY A 90 9.00 -19.97 0.48
CA GLY A 90 9.91 -20.55 1.48
C GLY A 90 11.02 -19.60 1.92
N ILE A 91 10.85 -18.27 1.71
CA ILE A 91 11.83 -17.28 2.11
C ILE A 91 11.45 -16.73 3.49
N GLU A 92 12.32 -16.91 4.46
CA GLU A 92 12.16 -16.33 5.80
C GLU A 92 12.31 -14.81 5.74
N ILE A 93 11.46 -14.13 6.51
CA ILE A 93 11.49 -12.68 6.58
C ILE A 93 12.59 -12.25 7.54
N ASN A 94 13.61 -11.58 7.01
CA ASN A 94 14.62 -10.92 7.83
C ASN A 94 13.98 -9.72 8.54
N PRO A 95 13.96 -9.67 9.89
CA PRO A 95 13.41 -8.54 10.62
C PRO A 95 14.05 -7.19 10.29
N ASP A 96 15.34 -7.19 9.91
CA ASP A 96 16.04 -5.97 9.51
C ASP A 96 15.57 -5.40 8.17
N TYR A 97 14.83 -6.17 7.37
CA TYR A 97 14.23 -5.71 6.11
C TYR A 97 12.79 -5.19 6.27
N VAL A 98 12.25 -5.21 7.48
CA VAL A 98 10.89 -4.71 7.76
C VAL A 98 11.01 -3.42 8.55
N LEU A 99 10.66 -2.30 7.93
CA LEU A 99 10.78 -0.99 8.57
C LEU A 99 9.41 -0.30 8.60
N ASP A 100 8.93 -0.01 9.81
CA ASP A 100 7.80 0.90 9.98
C ASP A 100 8.29 2.33 9.78
N THR A 101 7.77 2.99 8.78
CA THR A 101 8.12 4.36 8.40
C THR A 101 6.94 5.32 8.52
N HIS A 102 5.88 4.93 9.23
CA HIS A 102 4.73 5.76 9.61
C HIS A 102 4.10 6.54 8.43
N TRP A 103 4.11 5.95 7.23
CA TRP A 103 3.65 6.60 5.98
C TRP A 103 4.45 7.85 5.59
N SER A 104 5.61 8.07 6.23
CA SER A 104 6.43 9.28 6.15
C SER A 104 7.54 9.16 5.11
N GLU A 105 7.71 10.20 4.28
CA GLU A 105 8.85 10.33 3.37
C GLU A 105 10.19 10.41 4.16
N THR A 106 10.21 11.18 5.25
CA THR A 106 11.42 11.39 6.05
C THR A 106 11.86 10.12 6.75
N ASP A 107 10.91 9.35 7.31
CA ASP A 107 11.23 8.09 7.97
C ASP A 107 11.66 7.03 6.96
N ALA A 108 11.06 7.03 5.77
CA ALA A 108 11.48 6.17 4.66
C ALA A 108 12.91 6.49 4.21
N TYR A 109 13.27 7.77 4.09
CA TYR A 109 14.64 8.20 3.80
C TYR A 109 15.62 7.66 4.85
N SER A 110 15.32 7.85 6.14
CA SER A 110 16.15 7.36 7.24
C SER A 110 16.22 5.82 7.28
N GLY A 111 15.11 5.16 7.01
CA GLY A 111 15.01 3.70 6.90
C GLY A 111 15.89 3.15 5.79
N MET A 112 15.94 3.82 4.64
CA MET A 112 16.81 3.43 3.53
C MET A 112 18.29 3.51 3.87
N LEU A 113 18.74 4.53 4.63
CA LEU A 113 20.11 4.59 5.14
C LEU A 113 20.46 3.35 5.97
N ARG A 114 19.55 2.95 6.85
CA ARG A 114 19.70 1.73 7.65
C ARG A 114 19.80 0.49 6.77
N LEU A 115 18.89 0.31 5.79
CA LEU A 115 18.88 -0.85 4.91
C LEU A 115 20.17 -0.99 4.08
N LEU A 116 20.70 0.12 3.56
CA LEU A 116 21.93 0.12 2.76
C LEU A 116 23.18 -0.12 3.61
N SER A 117 23.12 0.11 4.93
CA SER A 117 24.22 -0.13 5.85
C SER A 117 24.29 -1.57 6.38
N LEU A 118 23.32 -2.42 6.04
CA LEU A 118 23.33 -3.82 6.46
C LEU A 118 24.49 -4.58 5.79
N PRO A 119 25.05 -5.61 6.44
CA PRO A 119 26.09 -6.47 5.83
C PRO A 119 25.62 -7.11 4.53
N GLU A 120 24.35 -7.46 4.46
CA GLU A 120 23.67 -7.96 3.26
C GLU A 120 22.51 -7.03 2.94
N PRO A 121 22.70 -5.95 2.17
CA PRO A 121 21.62 -5.04 1.83
C PRO A 121 20.58 -5.73 0.92
N PRO A 122 19.31 -5.26 0.94
CA PRO A 122 18.28 -5.78 0.06
C PRO A 122 18.62 -5.51 -1.41
N THR A 123 18.15 -6.35 -2.32
CA THR A 123 18.28 -6.17 -3.77
C THR A 123 17.01 -5.59 -4.40
N ALA A 124 15.92 -5.58 -3.63
CA ALA A 124 14.66 -4.98 -4.02
C ALA A 124 13.95 -4.36 -2.81
N LEU A 125 13.12 -3.38 -3.09
CA LEU A 125 12.32 -2.65 -2.12
C LEU A 125 10.86 -2.65 -2.54
N TYR A 126 9.98 -2.97 -1.58
CA TYR A 126 8.55 -2.75 -1.68
C TYR A 126 8.14 -1.63 -0.73
N CYS A 127 7.56 -0.56 -1.26
CA CYS A 127 7.03 0.55 -0.47
C CYS A 127 5.51 0.45 -0.37
N CYS A 128 4.97 0.42 0.84
CA CYS A 128 3.54 0.30 1.05
C CYS A 128 2.73 1.56 0.70
N ASN A 129 3.37 2.69 0.36
CA ASN A 129 2.72 3.83 -0.31
C ASN A 129 3.73 4.68 -1.09
N TYR A 130 3.22 5.67 -1.83
CA TYR A 130 4.04 6.54 -2.69
C TYR A 130 4.96 7.49 -1.90
N ASN A 131 4.56 8.02 -0.74
CA ASN A 131 5.41 8.91 0.06
C ASN A 131 6.71 8.21 0.48
N MET A 132 6.59 6.95 0.91
CA MET A 132 7.74 6.14 1.27
C MET A 132 8.64 5.85 0.06
N ALA A 133 8.05 5.61 -1.10
CA ALA A 133 8.83 5.44 -2.34
C ALA A 133 9.57 6.72 -2.71
N VAL A 134 8.97 7.90 -2.55
CA VAL A 134 9.62 9.20 -2.77
C VAL A 134 10.82 9.38 -1.82
N GLY A 135 10.66 9.07 -0.53
CA GLY A 135 11.76 9.13 0.43
C GLY A 135 12.92 8.20 0.07
N ALA A 136 12.61 6.97 -0.34
CA ALA A 136 13.59 6.00 -0.80
C ALA A 136 14.32 6.48 -2.07
N LEU A 137 13.59 6.95 -3.07
CA LEU A 137 14.15 7.46 -4.34
C LEU A 137 15.04 8.68 -4.12
N ARG A 138 14.65 9.58 -3.21
CA ARG A 138 15.45 10.75 -2.85
C ARG A 138 16.81 10.33 -2.29
N LEU A 139 16.81 9.41 -1.32
CA LEU A 139 18.06 8.89 -0.75
C LEU A 139 18.93 8.21 -1.79
N LEU A 140 18.36 7.30 -2.61
CA LEU A 140 19.12 6.60 -3.64
C LEU A 140 19.79 7.58 -4.59
N ARG A 141 19.07 8.61 -5.04
CA ARG A 141 19.61 9.65 -5.91
C ARG A 141 20.74 10.45 -5.25
N GLU A 142 20.60 10.85 -4.00
CA GLU A 142 21.61 11.60 -3.25
C GLU A 142 22.90 10.79 -3.04
N HIS A 143 22.80 9.46 -2.99
CA HIS A 143 23.93 8.54 -2.85
C HIS A 143 24.45 8.01 -4.21
N GLY A 144 23.95 8.51 -5.34
CA GLY A 144 24.36 8.06 -6.67
C GLY A 144 23.93 6.63 -7.03
N LEU A 145 22.98 6.06 -6.30
CA LEU A 145 22.42 4.73 -6.54
C LEU A 145 21.26 4.82 -7.56
N ARG A 146 21.21 3.86 -8.46
CA ARG A 146 20.27 3.84 -9.58
C ARG A 146 19.17 2.79 -9.39
N VAL A 147 17.98 3.16 -9.78
CA VAL A 147 16.84 2.26 -9.93
C VAL A 147 16.66 1.98 -11.43
N PRO A 148 16.66 0.71 -11.88
CA PRO A 148 16.70 -0.53 -11.08
C PRO A 148 18.10 -1.12 -10.86
N ASP A 149 19.18 -0.48 -11.34
CA ASP A 149 20.52 -1.10 -11.46
C ASP A 149 21.10 -1.52 -10.10
N ASP A 150 20.97 -0.69 -9.09
CA ASP A 150 21.50 -0.96 -7.75
C ASP A 150 20.40 -1.51 -6.83
N LEU A 151 19.15 -1.11 -7.04
CA LEU A 151 18.00 -1.57 -6.27
C LEU A 151 16.73 -1.58 -7.13
N SER A 152 16.04 -2.70 -7.24
CA SER A 152 14.69 -2.76 -7.81
C SER A 152 13.67 -2.15 -6.84
N LEU A 153 12.68 -1.39 -7.35
CA LEU A 153 11.68 -0.74 -6.51
C LEU A 153 10.27 -0.94 -7.06
N VAL A 154 9.35 -1.29 -6.18
CA VAL A 154 7.91 -1.34 -6.43
C VAL A 154 7.19 -0.53 -5.35
N SER A 155 6.23 0.30 -5.74
CA SER A 155 5.41 1.10 -4.84
C SER A 155 3.96 0.64 -4.82
N PHE A 156 3.29 0.75 -3.69
CA PHE A 156 1.84 0.89 -3.67
C PHE A 156 1.51 2.36 -3.96
N ASP A 157 0.39 2.61 -4.62
CA ASP A 157 -0.07 3.86 -5.22
C ASP A 157 0.74 4.29 -6.46
N ASP A 158 0.04 4.44 -7.57
CA ASP A 158 0.59 5.00 -8.80
C ASP A 158 0.28 6.50 -8.88
N VAL A 159 1.32 7.32 -8.84
CA VAL A 159 1.20 8.77 -8.88
C VAL A 159 1.89 9.35 -10.12
N PRO A 160 1.43 10.50 -10.66
CA PRO A 160 2.05 11.09 -11.86
C PRO A 160 3.56 11.32 -11.75
N LEU A 161 4.06 11.59 -10.54
CA LEU A 161 5.48 11.76 -10.26
C LEU A 161 6.32 10.54 -10.70
N PHE A 162 5.77 9.33 -10.60
CA PHE A 162 6.46 8.10 -10.97
C PHE A 162 6.77 7.98 -12.46
N GLN A 163 6.02 8.69 -13.30
CA GLN A 163 6.28 8.76 -14.74
C GLN A 163 7.43 9.73 -15.09
N LEU A 164 7.81 10.60 -14.15
CA LEU A 164 8.93 11.54 -14.33
C LEU A 164 10.30 10.95 -13.97
N HIS A 165 10.31 9.77 -13.34
CA HIS A 165 11.56 9.02 -13.12
C HIS A 165 12.04 8.44 -14.44
N ASP A 166 13.36 8.44 -14.71
CA ASP A 166 13.96 8.04 -15.98
C ASP A 166 13.48 6.68 -16.50
N THR A 167 13.29 5.72 -15.60
CA THR A 167 12.79 4.39 -15.94
C THR A 167 11.28 4.24 -15.70
N GLY A 168 10.63 5.21 -15.08
CA GLY A 168 9.31 5.07 -14.51
C GLY A 168 9.28 4.07 -13.34
N ILE A 169 8.38 4.26 -12.37
CA ILE A 169 8.28 3.39 -11.19
C ILE A 169 7.12 2.41 -11.37
N THR A 170 7.42 1.12 -11.23
CA THR A 170 6.44 0.03 -11.15
C THR A 170 5.59 0.22 -9.91
N ALA A 171 4.27 0.24 -10.07
CA ALA A 171 3.38 0.55 -8.97
C ALA A 171 2.06 -0.21 -9.01
N VAL A 172 1.48 -0.42 -7.84
CA VAL A 172 0.08 -0.84 -7.68
C VAL A 172 -0.80 0.39 -7.86
N ALA A 173 -1.65 0.38 -8.87
CA ALA A 173 -2.57 1.48 -9.18
C ALA A 173 -3.93 1.23 -8.53
N GLN A 174 -4.34 2.09 -7.62
CA GLN A 174 -5.69 2.08 -7.09
C GLN A 174 -6.68 2.62 -8.14
N PRO A 175 -7.87 2.02 -8.27
CA PRO A 175 -8.88 2.43 -9.24
C PRO A 175 -9.67 3.65 -8.74
N VAL A 176 -9.02 4.81 -8.54
CA VAL A 176 -9.56 6.01 -7.88
C VAL A 176 -10.91 6.44 -8.47
N ALA A 177 -11.04 6.43 -9.80
CA ALA A 177 -12.31 6.78 -10.46
C ALA A 177 -13.44 5.80 -10.11
N LYS A 178 -13.14 4.50 -9.99
CA LYS A 178 -14.13 3.49 -9.58
C LYS A 178 -14.48 3.64 -8.10
N ILE A 179 -13.51 3.96 -7.24
CA ILE A 179 -13.74 4.24 -5.81
C ILE A 179 -14.71 5.40 -5.69
N ALA A 180 -14.43 6.53 -6.34
CA ALA A 180 -15.28 7.72 -6.32
C ALA A 180 -16.69 7.44 -6.84
N ALA A 181 -16.81 6.69 -7.95
CA ALA A 181 -18.11 6.32 -8.50
C ALA A 181 -18.92 5.42 -7.55
N ARG A 182 -18.27 4.49 -6.85
CA ARG A 182 -18.95 3.62 -5.87
C ARG A 182 -19.41 4.40 -4.65
N ILE A 183 -18.56 5.28 -4.11
CA ILE A 183 -18.94 6.18 -3.01
C ILE A 183 -20.16 7.03 -3.43
N GLY A 184 -20.13 7.66 -4.60
CA GLY A 184 -21.24 8.46 -5.11
C GLY A 184 -22.53 7.66 -5.27
N SER A 185 -22.44 6.42 -5.75
CA SER A 185 -23.60 5.52 -5.90
C SER A 185 -24.21 5.15 -4.53
N ILE A 186 -23.39 4.79 -3.55
CA ILE A 186 -23.86 4.48 -2.20
C ILE A 186 -24.50 5.72 -1.56
N MET A 187 -23.82 6.87 -1.66
CA MET A 187 -24.33 8.13 -1.12
C MET A 187 -25.70 8.48 -1.71
N ALA A 188 -25.87 8.39 -3.03
CA ALA A 188 -27.14 8.67 -3.69
C ALA A 188 -28.26 7.72 -3.23
N SER A 189 -27.96 6.42 -3.08
CA SER A 189 -28.91 5.43 -2.56
C SER A 189 -29.32 5.78 -1.13
N ARG A 190 -28.36 6.01 -0.23
CA ARG A 190 -28.62 6.29 1.18
C ARG A 190 -29.40 7.59 1.41
N LEU A 191 -29.21 8.60 0.55
CA LEU A 191 -29.94 9.87 0.62
C LEU A 191 -31.35 9.80 0.02
N SER A 192 -31.59 8.87 -0.94
CA SER A 192 -32.91 8.72 -1.56
C SER A 192 -33.86 7.83 -0.77
N GLU A 193 -33.35 6.91 0.02
CA GLU A 193 -34.14 5.96 0.80
C GLU A 193 -34.52 6.57 2.16
N ARG A 194 -35.82 6.82 2.34
CA ARG A 194 -36.34 7.31 3.63
C ARG A 194 -36.48 6.14 4.62
N GLY A 195 -35.41 5.88 5.41
CA GLY A 195 -35.48 4.86 6.48
C GLY A 195 -34.09 4.37 6.90
N PHE A 196 -33.86 4.32 8.21
CA PHE A 196 -32.57 4.06 8.86
C PHE A 196 -32.16 2.58 8.95
N ASN A 197 -32.82 1.68 8.24
CA ASN A 197 -32.62 0.24 8.44
C ASN A 197 -31.95 -0.42 7.22
N HIS A 198 -30.74 0.04 6.88
CA HIS A 198 -29.98 -0.56 5.80
C HIS A 198 -28.78 -1.36 6.35
N GLU A 199 -28.65 -2.58 5.90
CA GLU A 199 -27.43 -3.34 6.15
C GLU A 199 -26.24 -2.64 5.48
N PRO A 200 -25.14 -2.43 6.22
CA PRO A 200 -23.92 -1.83 5.64
C PRO A 200 -23.33 -2.72 4.56
N HIS A 201 -22.85 -2.11 3.48
CA HIS A 201 -22.19 -2.81 2.39
C HIS A 201 -20.69 -2.56 2.42
N THR A 202 -19.91 -3.62 2.20
CA THR A 202 -18.46 -3.51 1.95
C THR A 202 -18.20 -3.90 0.50
N ILE A 203 -17.67 -2.95 -0.27
CA ILE A 203 -17.25 -3.15 -1.66
C ILE A 203 -15.73 -3.13 -1.70
N THR A 204 -15.11 -4.21 -2.18
CA THR A 204 -13.67 -4.28 -2.40
C THR A 204 -13.37 -4.25 -3.90
N LEU A 205 -12.53 -3.32 -4.32
CA LEU A 205 -12.14 -3.10 -5.72
C LEU A 205 -10.73 -3.66 -5.97
N ASN A 206 -10.54 -4.22 -7.16
CA ASN A 206 -9.25 -4.73 -7.60
C ASN A 206 -8.30 -3.57 -7.97
N CYS A 207 -7.01 -3.75 -7.68
CA CYS A 207 -5.94 -2.86 -8.12
C CYS A 207 -5.17 -3.49 -9.29
N ASP A 208 -4.69 -2.67 -10.20
CA ASP A 208 -3.81 -3.10 -11.28
C ASP A 208 -2.34 -2.89 -10.88
N ILE A 209 -1.44 -3.72 -11.43
CA ILE A 209 0.00 -3.47 -11.34
C ILE A 209 0.46 -2.87 -12.66
N ILE A 210 0.98 -1.66 -12.61
CA ILE A 210 1.56 -0.97 -13.76
C ILE A 210 3.07 -1.22 -13.76
N LEU A 211 3.50 -2.11 -14.63
CA LEU A 211 4.91 -2.44 -14.79
C LEU A 211 5.62 -1.33 -15.57
N ARG A 212 6.76 -0.87 -15.03
CA ARG A 212 7.67 0.10 -15.64
C ARG A 212 9.12 -0.37 -15.45
N GLY A 213 10.07 0.49 -15.72
CA GLY A 213 11.48 0.12 -15.73
C GLY A 213 12.18 0.12 -14.36
N SER A 214 11.48 0.30 -13.23
CA SER A 214 12.10 0.34 -11.90
C SER A 214 12.44 -1.03 -11.32
N THR A 215 12.19 -2.10 -12.04
CA THR A 215 12.50 -3.46 -11.62
C THR A 215 13.30 -4.16 -12.71
N ARG A 216 14.32 -4.93 -12.33
CA ARG A 216 15.11 -5.74 -13.24
C ARG A 216 15.29 -7.17 -12.74
N ARG A 217 15.47 -8.10 -13.65
CA ARG A 217 15.81 -9.47 -13.27
C ARG A 217 17.15 -9.52 -12.54
N LEU A 218 17.16 -10.14 -11.37
CA LEU A 218 18.39 -10.42 -10.65
C LEU A 218 19.05 -11.66 -11.29
N ILE A 219 20.17 -11.46 -11.97
CA ILE A 219 20.96 -12.56 -12.51
C ILE A 219 21.81 -13.10 -11.36
N THR A 220 21.42 -14.23 -10.79
CA THR A 220 22.31 -14.98 -9.91
C THR A 220 23.41 -15.56 -10.78
N THR A 221 24.59 -14.92 -10.77
CA THR A 221 25.81 -15.57 -11.26
C THR A 221 25.97 -16.82 -10.39
N GLY A 222 25.64 -17.99 -10.96
CA GLY A 222 25.84 -19.26 -10.28
C GLY A 222 27.29 -19.34 -9.80
N ALA A 223 27.46 -19.66 -8.52
CA ALA A 223 28.77 -20.02 -8.00
C ALA A 223 29.33 -21.15 -8.88
N ARG A 224 30.43 -20.88 -9.53
CA ARG A 224 31.25 -21.90 -10.19
C ARG A 224 31.98 -22.72 -9.15
#